data_9e9290bfac41f00f743b180d432fdd53
#
_entry.id   9e9290bfac41f00f743b180d432fdd53
#
_cell.length_a   1.000
_cell.length_b   1.000
_cell.length_c   1.000
_cell.angle_alpha   90.00
_cell.angle_beta   90.00
_cell.angle_gamma   90.00
#
_symmetry.space_group_name_H-M   'P 1'
#
loop_
_entity.id
_entity.type
_entity.pdbx_description
1 polymer ?
#
loop_
_entity_poly.entity_id
_entity_poly.type
_entity_poly.pdbx_seq_one_letter_code
_entity_poly.pdbx_strand_id
1 'polypeptide(L)'
;MLLASCSSDDAPDNETPVIDPVLTGEDLIVCNEGNWQSDNGQLSYYNSATGVLTNQWFRSINGMKLGDTPNDILQVNDTLIAIAVNWSNIIQYIHPDGTACGATENVPNNRRMCSDGTYLYITSYAHRCGDKTFEKGYVAKIDVMTKEVVATCEVGWEPEAVKLYEGRLYVCNTGGYAFSENHEYETTIEVVDAKTMQSLRKIDTGCINLYAEASQAGPYLCVNSCGDYYSVKPHTIVLDCRTETFRTYDFPCTYNTTDGEKFYTVGSEFSYDTGEYNYYQKTINPTDGTVTDGILCDAITEKLRSLVSPYEIYMSPYTGNIYFTDARSYATAGYLYGYRPDGTPVFAEQKVYINPAHIIALPKYK
;
A
#
# COMPACT_ATOMS: atom_id res chain seq x y z
N MET A 1 -42.49 5.85 67.69
CA MET A 1 -42.80 4.81 66.77
C MET A 1 -41.64 4.70 65.85
N LEU A 2 -41.05 3.53 65.78
CA LEU A 2 -39.74 3.22 65.30
C LEU A 2 -39.61 3.41 63.78
N LEU A 3 -38.54 4.09 63.35
CA LEU A 3 -38.03 4.13 61.98
C LEU A 3 -37.08 2.95 61.78
N ALA A 4 -37.36 2.09 60.80
CA ALA A 4 -36.46 1.06 60.35
C ALA A 4 -35.59 1.64 59.24
N SER A 5 -34.26 1.66 59.47
CA SER A 5 -33.22 1.95 58.51
C SER A 5 -32.94 0.66 57.77
N CYS A 6 -33.12 0.66 56.45
CA CYS A 6 -32.53 -0.34 55.55
C CYS A 6 -31.13 0.14 55.14
N SER A 7 -30.12 -0.57 55.59
CA SER A 7 -28.76 -0.45 55.07
C SER A 7 -28.69 -1.22 53.75
N SER A 8 -28.36 -0.54 52.64
CA SER A 8 -27.93 -1.18 51.43
C SER A 8 -26.45 -1.55 51.57
N ASP A 9 -26.17 -2.84 51.62
CA ASP A 9 -24.81 -3.36 51.47
C ASP A 9 -24.38 -3.15 49.99
N ASP A 10 -23.64 -2.10 49.76
CA ASP A 10 -22.86 -1.95 48.50
C ASP A 10 -21.69 -2.91 48.57
N ALA A 11 -21.81 -4.03 47.87
CA ALA A 11 -20.65 -4.89 47.56
C ALA A 11 -19.67 -4.11 46.69
N PRO A 12 -18.35 -4.14 46.96
CA PRO A 12 -17.38 -3.47 46.11
C PRO A 12 -17.40 -4.15 44.76
N ASP A 13 -17.69 -3.38 43.72
CA ASP A 13 -17.47 -3.79 42.33
C ASP A 13 -15.98 -4.12 42.15
N ASN A 14 -15.69 -5.41 42.12
CA ASN A 14 -14.38 -5.93 41.77
C ASN A 14 -14.25 -5.83 40.23
N GLU A 15 -14.16 -4.61 39.71
CA GLU A 15 -13.69 -4.42 38.34
C GLU A 15 -12.23 -4.89 38.28
N THR A 16 -12.02 -6.03 37.66
CA THR A 16 -10.69 -6.47 37.30
C THR A 16 -10.10 -5.38 36.40
N PRO A 17 -8.94 -4.79 36.75
CA PRO A 17 -8.36 -3.75 35.91
C PRO A 17 -8.13 -4.31 34.51
N VAL A 18 -8.74 -3.70 33.50
CA VAL A 18 -8.46 -3.96 32.08
C VAL A 18 -7.04 -3.48 31.86
N ILE A 19 -6.11 -4.41 31.78
CA ILE A 19 -4.73 -4.10 31.43
C ILE A 19 -4.72 -3.94 29.91
N ASP A 20 -4.51 -2.73 29.42
CA ASP A 20 -4.34 -2.49 27.99
C ASP A 20 -3.17 -3.32 27.46
N PRO A 21 -3.33 -4.01 26.32
CA PRO A 21 -2.28 -4.83 25.75
C PRO A 21 -1.07 -3.95 25.37
N VAL A 22 0.10 -4.33 25.86
CA VAL A 22 1.36 -3.61 25.59
C VAL A 22 1.98 -4.12 24.29
N LEU A 23 2.20 -3.21 23.33
CA LEU A 23 2.92 -3.52 22.10
C LEU A 23 4.35 -3.97 22.42
N THR A 24 4.73 -5.16 22.00
CA THR A 24 6.05 -5.76 22.25
C THR A 24 6.94 -5.84 21.01
N GLY A 25 6.36 -5.65 19.84
CA GLY A 25 7.04 -5.70 18.54
C GLY A 25 6.04 -5.94 17.42
N GLU A 26 6.55 -6.25 16.26
CA GLU A 26 5.73 -6.54 15.08
C GLU A 26 6.42 -7.57 14.19
N ASP A 27 5.64 -8.49 13.64
CA ASP A 27 6.09 -9.36 12.56
C ASP A 27 5.85 -8.66 11.22
N LEU A 28 6.55 -9.09 10.17
CA LEU A 28 6.39 -8.51 8.84
C LEU A 28 5.99 -9.59 7.84
N ILE A 29 5.09 -9.22 6.93
CA ILE A 29 4.84 -9.98 5.72
C ILE A 29 5.32 -9.13 4.55
N VAL A 30 6.20 -9.71 3.72
CA VAL A 30 6.65 -9.11 2.47
C VAL A 30 6.01 -9.84 1.31
N CYS A 31 5.26 -9.12 0.50
CA CYS A 31 4.68 -9.59 -0.75
C CYS A 31 5.73 -9.50 -1.84
N ASN A 32 6.12 -10.63 -2.42
CA ASN A 32 7.11 -10.69 -3.48
C ASN A 32 6.41 -11.05 -4.80
N GLU A 33 6.46 -10.17 -5.78
CA GLU A 33 5.78 -10.36 -7.08
C GLU A 33 6.30 -11.57 -7.86
N GLY A 34 7.58 -11.90 -7.66
CA GLY A 34 8.25 -12.90 -8.48
C GLY A 34 8.61 -12.35 -9.86
N ASN A 35 8.77 -13.25 -10.82
CA ASN A 35 8.95 -12.90 -12.22
C ASN A 35 7.61 -13.06 -12.96
N TRP A 36 7.26 -12.05 -13.71
CA TRP A 36 6.05 -12.03 -14.54
C TRP A 36 5.91 -13.28 -15.43
N GLN A 37 4.74 -13.88 -15.50
CA GLN A 37 4.43 -15.14 -16.21
C GLN A 37 5.20 -16.39 -15.70
N SER A 38 5.71 -16.34 -14.48
CA SER A 38 6.51 -17.47 -13.93
C SER A 38 5.78 -18.24 -12.83
N ASP A 39 4.60 -17.80 -12.42
CA ASP A 39 3.79 -18.41 -11.36
C ASP A 39 4.63 -18.68 -10.09
N ASN A 40 5.46 -17.70 -9.73
CA ASN A 40 6.41 -17.79 -8.61
C ASN A 40 6.28 -16.65 -7.60
N GLY A 41 5.19 -15.89 -7.63
CA GLY A 41 4.86 -14.94 -6.58
C GLY A 41 4.70 -15.63 -5.22
N GLN A 42 5.14 -14.96 -4.14
CA GLN A 42 5.11 -15.55 -2.81
C GLN A 42 5.14 -14.53 -1.69
N LEU A 43 4.87 -15.00 -0.46
CA LEU A 43 5.05 -14.23 0.77
C LEU A 43 6.33 -14.68 1.50
N SER A 44 7.07 -13.69 2.00
CA SER A 44 8.13 -13.88 3.00
C SER A 44 7.61 -13.38 4.34
N TYR A 45 7.83 -14.13 5.42
CA TYR A 45 7.38 -13.79 6.77
C TYR A 45 8.57 -13.65 7.70
N TYR A 46 8.70 -12.50 8.35
CA TYR A 46 9.70 -12.23 9.37
C TYR A 46 9.05 -12.31 10.76
N ASN A 47 9.54 -13.22 11.59
CA ASN A 47 9.12 -13.37 12.98
C ASN A 47 10.04 -12.55 13.89
N SER A 48 9.51 -11.51 14.50
CA SER A 48 10.28 -10.58 15.34
C SER A 48 10.78 -11.21 16.66
N ALA A 49 10.06 -12.18 17.20
CA ALA A 49 10.44 -12.84 18.45
C ALA A 49 11.64 -13.78 18.27
N THR A 50 11.82 -14.37 17.07
CA THR A 50 12.91 -15.30 16.77
C THR A 50 13.99 -14.72 15.88
N GLY A 51 13.70 -13.58 15.21
CA GLY A 51 14.58 -12.98 14.20
C GLY A 51 14.68 -13.79 12.89
N VAL A 52 13.80 -14.74 12.66
CA VAL A 52 13.85 -15.67 11.52
C VAL A 52 12.93 -15.18 10.41
N LEU A 53 13.47 -15.10 9.19
CA LEU A 53 12.71 -14.88 7.96
C LEU A 53 12.44 -16.23 7.28
N THR A 54 11.17 -16.46 6.90
CA THR A 54 10.71 -17.63 6.16
C THR A 54 10.22 -17.22 4.79
N ASN A 55 10.95 -17.59 3.74
CA ASN A 55 10.50 -17.45 2.35
C ASN A 55 9.52 -18.57 1.98
N GLN A 56 8.68 -18.36 0.95
CA GLN A 56 7.61 -19.28 0.55
C GLN A 56 6.62 -19.58 1.70
N TRP A 57 6.43 -18.62 2.59
CA TRP A 57 5.64 -18.79 3.80
C TRP A 57 4.20 -19.25 3.51
N PHE A 58 3.50 -18.60 2.56
CA PHE A 58 2.15 -19.02 2.15
C PHE A 58 2.12 -20.49 1.70
N ARG A 59 3.08 -20.88 0.84
CA ARG A 59 3.15 -22.26 0.32
C ARG A 59 3.48 -23.28 1.40
N SER A 60 4.34 -22.93 2.34
CA SER A 60 4.73 -23.84 3.44
C SER A 60 3.56 -24.19 4.36
N ILE A 61 2.60 -23.26 4.51
CA ILE A 61 1.42 -23.45 5.35
C ILE A 61 0.30 -24.16 4.58
N ASN A 62 0.05 -23.74 3.34
CA ASN A 62 -1.15 -24.14 2.60
C ASN A 62 -0.93 -25.27 1.58
N GLY A 63 0.33 -25.64 1.30
CA GLY A 63 0.67 -26.68 0.32
C GLY A 63 0.38 -26.29 -1.14
N MET A 64 -0.03 -25.05 -1.40
CA MET A 64 -0.34 -24.54 -2.74
C MET A 64 0.45 -23.25 -3.04
N LYS A 65 0.55 -22.87 -4.32
CA LYS A 65 1.17 -21.61 -4.73
C LYS A 65 0.22 -20.44 -4.46
N LEU A 66 0.79 -19.24 -4.27
CA LEU A 66 0.02 -18.00 -4.15
C LEU A 66 -0.53 -17.56 -5.51
N GLY A 67 0.25 -17.73 -6.56
CA GLY A 67 -0.08 -17.33 -7.92
C GLY A 67 1.01 -16.47 -8.55
N ASP A 68 0.67 -15.83 -9.67
CA ASP A 68 1.60 -15.03 -10.47
C ASP A 68 1.35 -13.54 -10.23
N THR A 69 2.43 -12.84 -9.94
CA THR A 69 2.50 -11.39 -9.75
C THR A 69 1.51 -10.89 -8.68
N PRO A 70 1.65 -11.30 -7.41
CA PRO A 70 0.96 -10.63 -6.31
C PRO A 70 1.55 -9.21 -6.19
N ASN A 71 0.73 -8.19 -6.39
CA ASN A 71 1.17 -6.81 -6.53
C ASN A 71 0.60 -5.85 -5.49
N ASP A 72 -0.16 -6.37 -4.52
CA ASP A 72 -0.58 -5.62 -3.34
C ASP A 72 -0.95 -6.56 -2.20
N ILE A 73 -0.77 -6.11 -0.95
CA ILE A 73 -1.16 -6.80 0.26
C ILE A 73 -1.72 -5.80 1.26
N LEU A 74 -2.88 -6.11 1.83
CA LEU A 74 -3.58 -5.23 2.76
C LEU A 74 -4.09 -6.02 3.96
N GLN A 75 -3.82 -5.55 5.16
CA GLN A 75 -4.53 -6.01 6.35
C GLN A 75 -5.93 -5.38 6.36
N VAL A 76 -6.96 -6.17 6.09
CA VAL A 76 -8.35 -5.72 6.01
C VAL A 76 -8.91 -5.43 7.41
N ASN A 77 -8.59 -6.30 8.36
CA ASN A 77 -8.90 -6.20 9.79
C ASN A 77 -7.97 -7.11 10.59
N ASP A 78 -8.20 -7.24 11.90
CA ASP A 78 -7.35 -8.02 12.80
C ASP A 78 -7.28 -9.53 12.46
N THR A 79 -8.19 -10.03 11.65
CA THR A 79 -8.33 -11.47 11.34
C THR A 79 -8.16 -11.80 9.87
N LEU A 80 -8.06 -10.80 9.00
CA LEU A 80 -8.07 -11.01 7.56
C LEU A 80 -7.06 -10.11 6.83
N ILE A 81 -6.28 -10.73 5.97
CA ILE A 81 -5.35 -10.10 5.04
C ILE A 81 -5.78 -10.45 3.62
N ALA A 82 -5.82 -9.47 2.74
CA ALA A 82 -6.09 -9.61 1.32
C ALA A 82 -4.79 -9.44 0.52
N ILE A 83 -4.63 -10.24 -0.53
CA ILE A 83 -3.49 -10.20 -1.45
C ILE A 83 -4.03 -10.12 -2.87
N ALA A 84 -3.75 -9.04 -3.57
CA ALA A 84 -4.10 -8.88 -4.97
C ALA A 84 -3.09 -9.63 -5.82
N VAL A 85 -3.53 -10.66 -6.54
CA VAL A 85 -2.68 -11.50 -7.40
C VAL A 85 -3.01 -11.18 -8.86
N ASN A 86 -2.28 -10.22 -9.38
CA ASN A 86 -2.58 -9.50 -10.62
C ASN A 86 -2.72 -10.43 -11.84
N TRP A 87 -1.66 -11.16 -12.20
CA TRP A 87 -1.68 -12.04 -13.37
C TRP A 87 -2.65 -13.21 -13.22
N SER A 88 -2.84 -13.70 -11.98
CA SER A 88 -3.81 -14.76 -11.68
C SER A 88 -5.25 -14.26 -11.67
N ASN A 89 -5.50 -12.95 -11.68
CA ASN A 89 -6.82 -12.29 -11.68
C ASN A 89 -7.69 -12.66 -10.46
N ILE A 90 -7.06 -12.85 -9.30
CA ILE A 90 -7.74 -13.19 -8.05
C ILE A 90 -7.30 -12.28 -6.91
N ILE A 91 -8.11 -12.22 -5.87
CA ILE A 91 -7.68 -11.71 -4.57
C ILE A 91 -7.67 -12.91 -3.62
N GLN A 92 -6.48 -13.29 -3.14
CA GLN A 92 -6.31 -14.35 -2.15
C GLN A 92 -6.49 -13.78 -0.75
N TYR A 93 -7.22 -14.50 0.12
CA TYR A 93 -7.36 -14.13 1.52
C TYR A 93 -6.66 -15.12 2.43
N ILE A 94 -6.01 -14.57 3.47
CA ILE A 94 -5.35 -15.36 4.52
C ILE A 94 -5.68 -14.80 5.90
N HIS A 95 -5.57 -15.63 6.91
CA HIS A 95 -5.50 -15.20 8.31
C HIS A 95 -4.08 -14.68 8.64
N PRO A 96 -3.89 -13.93 9.75
CA PRO A 96 -2.57 -13.45 10.18
C PRO A 96 -1.53 -14.56 10.42
N ASP A 97 -1.97 -15.80 10.63
CA ASP A 97 -1.10 -16.98 10.74
C ASP A 97 -0.69 -17.57 9.38
N GLY A 98 -1.13 -17.00 8.28
CA GLY A 98 -0.84 -17.42 6.90
C GLY A 98 -1.80 -18.44 6.33
N THR A 99 -2.77 -18.94 7.11
CA THR A 99 -3.75 -19.92 6.64
C THR A 99 -4.68 -19.32 5.62
N ALA A 100 -4.80 -19.91 4.43
CA ALA A 100 -5.72 -19.47 3.39
C ALA A 100 -7.18 -19.66 3.80
N CYS A 101 -8.01 -18.64 3.56
CA CYS A 101 -9.43 -18.65 3.94
C CYS A 101 -10.38 -18.23 2.80
N GLY A 102 -9.95 -18.40 1.55
CA GLY A 102 -10.76 -18.19 0.35
C GLY A 102 -10.14 -17.20 -0.63
N ALA A 103 -10.83 -16.98 -1.73
CA ALA A 103 -10.43 -16.05 -2.78
C ALA A 103 -11.64 -15.36 -3.41
N THR A 104 -11.43 -14.16 -3.98
CA THR A 104 -12.34 -13.54 -4.94
C THR A 104 -11.77 -13.80 -6.33
N GLU A 105 -12.57 -14.44 -7.16
CA GLU A 105 -12.20 -14.81 -8.52
C GLU A 105 -12.61 -13.74 -9.54
N ASN A 106 -11.97 -13.74 -10.70
CA ASN A 106 -12.35 -12.93 -11.85
C ASN A 106 -12.31 -11.41 -11.61
N VAL A 107 -11.28 -10.93 -10.94
CA VAL A 107 -10.91 -9.51 -10.88
C VAL A 107 -9.68 -9.32 -11.77
N PRO A 108 -9.87 -9.12 -13.09
CA PRO A 108 -8.77 -9.13 -14.04
C PRO A 108 -7.84 -7.95 -13.85
N ASN A 109 -6.55 -8.20 -13.99
CA ASN A 109 -5.52 -7.18 -13.90
C ASN A 109 -5.72 -6.24 -12.70
N ASN A 110 -5.99 -6.86 -11.52
CA ASN A 110 -6.24 -6.16 -10.28
C ASN A 110 -4.97 -5.42 -9.81
N ARG A 111 -5.14 -4.25 -9.17
CA ARG A 111 -4.03 -3.36 -8.84
C ARG A 111 -3.93 -3.09 -7.34
N ARG A 112 -4.47 -2.01 -6.85
CA ARG A 112 -4.30 -1.55 -5.47
C ARG A 112 -5.59 -1.63 -4.68
N MET A 113 -5.45 -1.79 -3.36
CA MET A 113 -6.57 -2.01 -2.46
C MET A 113 -6.66 -0.96 -1.36
N CYS A 114 -7.88 -0.72 -0.89
CA CYS A 114 -8.16 -0.13 0.42
C CYS A 114 -9.40 -0.80 1.03
N SER A 115 -9.64 -0.60 2.32
CA SER A 115 -10.76 -1.23 3.02
C SER A 115 -11.33 -0.33 4.12
N ASP A 116 -12.61 -0.51 4.42
CA ASP A 116 -13.27 0.03 5.62
C ASP A 116 -13.49 -1.05 6.70
N GLY A 117 -12.91 -2.23 6.51
CA GLY A 117 -13.07 -3.39 7.39
C GLY A 117 -14.28 -4.25 7.06
N THR A 118 -15.32 -3.70 6.42
CA THR A 118 -16.52 -4.41 5.94
C THR A 118 -16.43 -4.73 4.45
N TYR A 119 -15.94 -3.78 3.69
CA TYR A 119 -15.72 -3.90 2.26
C TYR A 119 -14.25 -3.69 1.90
N LEU A 120 -13.80 -4.46 0.94
CA LEU A 120 -12.55 -4.26 0.24
C LEU A 120 -12.84 -3.55 -1.08
N TYR A 121 -12.07 -2.51 -1.39
CA TYR A 121 -12.14 -1.79 -2.66
C TYR A 121 -10.84 -2.03 -3.41
N ILE A 122 -10.94 -2.40 -4.69
CA ILE A 122 -9.78 -2.74 -5.52
C ILE A 122 -9.94 -2.19 -6.93
N THR A 123 -8.88 -1.62 -7.46
CA THR A 123 -8.82 -1.17 -8.85
C THR A 123 -8.49 -2.33 -9.78
N SER A 124 -9.00 -2.26 -11.00
CA SER A 124 -8.78 -3.23 -12.06
C SER A 124 -8.72 -2.51 -13.41
N TYR A 125 -7.84 -2.98 -14.28
CA TYR A 125 -7.75 -2.50 -15.67
C TYR A 125 -8.85 -3.09 -16.58
N ALA A 126 -9.80 -3.84 -16.02
CA ALA A 126 -10.95 -4.49 -16.66
C ALA A 126 -10.60 -5.68 -17.57
N HIS A 127 -9.44 -5.67 -18.23
CA HIS A 127 -8.98 -6.73 -19.11
C HIS A 127 -7.83 -7.53 -18.48
N ARG A 128 -7.66 -8.79 -18.86
CA ARG A 128 -6.55 -9.60 -18.38
C ARG A 128 -5.22 -9.06 -18.90
N CYS A 129 -4.16 -9.21 -18.12
CA CYS A 129 -2.81 -8.88 -18.57
C CYS A 129 -2.49 -9.64 -19.88
N GLY A 130 -2.05 -8.91 -20.91
CA GLY A 130 -1.73 -9.46 -22.22
C GLY A 130 -2.89 -9.57 -23.21
N ASP A 131 -4.14 -9.33 -22.79
CA ASP A 131 -5.26 -9.17 -23.72
C ASP A 131 -5.11 -7.87 -24.51
N LYS A 132 -5.60 -7.90 -25.76
CA LYS A 132 -5.59 -6.72 -26.65
C LYS A 132 -6.93 -6.00 -26.71
N THR A 133 -7.79 -6.26 -25.76
CA THR A 133 -9.07 -5.56 -25.60
C THR A 133 -8.84 -4.41 -24.65
N PHE A 134 -9.11 -3.20 -25.11
CA PHE A 134 -8.89 -1.98 -24.37
C PHE A 134 -10.23 -1.40 -23.94
N GLU A 135 -10.43 -1.32 -22.66
CA GLU A 135 -11.61 -0.73 -22.04
C GLU A 135 -11.16 0.04 -20.78
N LYS A 136 -11.96 1.01 -20.38
CA LYS A 136 -11.70 1.73 -19.13
C LYS A 136 -11.74 0.76 -17.95
N GLY A 137 -10.89 1.05 -16.99
CA GLY A 137 -10.84 0.28 -15.76
C GLY A 137 -12.02 0.55 -14.83
N TYR A 138 -12.04 -0.15 -13.74
CA TYR A 138 -13.06 0.02 -12.70
C TYR A 138 -12.47 -0.10 -11.30
N VAL A 139 -13.19 0.38 -10.31
CA VAL A 139 -13.03 0.00 -8.92
C VAL A 139 -14.13 -0.98 -8.54
N ALA A 140 -13.75 -2.12 -7.96
CA ALA A 140 -14.68 -3.11 -7.42
C ALA A 140 -14.85 -2.94 -5.92
N LYS A 141 -16.09 -3.16 -5.44
CA LYS A 141 -16.46 -3.29 -4.04
C LYS A 141 -16.72 -4.76 -3.74
N ILE A 142 -16.00 -5.32 -2.79
CA ILE A 142 -16.07 -6.73 -2.41
C ILE A 142 -16.53 -6.81 -0.96
N ASP A 143 -17.53 -7.62 -0.69
CA ASP A 143 -17.95 -7.92 0.67
C ASP A 143 -16.92 -8.86 1.33
N VAL A 144 -16.36 -8.42 2.45
CA VAL A 144 -15.26 -9.12 3.14
C VAL A 144 -15.69 -10.47 3.71
N MET A 145 -16.96 -10.63 4.08
CA MET A 145 -17.50 -11.88 4.64
C MET A 145 -17.74 -12.93 3.56
N THR A 146 -18.40 -12.53 2.47
CA THR A 146 -18.73 -13.45 1.36
C THR A 146 -17.60 -13.60 0.36
N LYS A 147 -16.68 -12.62 0.29
CA LYS A 147 -15.60 -12.50 -0.71
C LYS A 147 -16.13 -12.37 -2.15
N GLU A 148 -17.33 -11.86 -2.31
CA GLU A 148 -17.97 -11.64 -3.60
C GLU A 148 -17.93 -10.16 -3.99
N VAL A 149 -17.73 -9.90 -5.28
CA VAL A 149 -17.87 -8.56 -5.85
C VAL A 149 -19.35 -8.19 -5.80
N VAL A 150 -19.70 -7.17 -5.01
CA VAL A 150 -21.08 -6.73 -4.81
C VAL A 150 -21.45 -5.52 -5.68
N ALA A 151 -20.46 -4.75 -6.13
CA ALA A 151 -20.65 -3.63 -7.05
C ALA A 151 -19.33 -3.25 -7.73
N THR A 152 -19.44 -2.56 -8.86
CA THR A 152 -18.30 -1.94 -9.56
C THR A 152 -18.67 -0.53 -10.00
N CYS A 153 -17.64 0.30 -10.18
CA CYS A 153 -17.76 1.64 -10.78
C CYS A 153 -16.70 1.78 -11.86
N GLU A 154 -17.12 1.98 -13.11
CA GLU A 154 -16.18 2.36 -14.18
C GLU A 154 -15.52 3.70 -13.84
N VAL A 155 -14.20 3.80 -14.09
CA VAL A 155 -13.40 5.00 -13.84
C VAL A 155 -12.61 5.38 -15.10
N GLY A 156 -11.37 5.85 -14.99
CA GLY A 156 -10.53 6.14 -16.15
C GLY A 156 -9.76 4.92 -16.67
N TRP A 157 -8.77 5.20 -17.51
CA TRP A 157 -7.86 4.20 -18.06
C TRP A 157 -6.80 3.80 -17.04
N GLU A 158 -6.53 2.50 -16.92
CA GLU A 158 -5.52 1.87 -16.03
C GLU A 158 -5.52 2.50 -14.63
N PRO A 159 -6.62 2.36 -13.85
CA PRO A 159 -6.67 2.91 -12.49
C PRO A 159 -5.71 2.17 -11.55
N GLU A 160 -4.83 2.90 -10.88
CA GLU A 160 -3.84 2.36 -9.94
C GLU A 160 -4.30 2.53 -8.48
N ALA A 161 -3.78 3.52 -7.79
CA ALA A 161 -4.07 3.72 -6.38
C ALA A 161 -5.56 3.98 -6.12
N VAL A 162 -6.05 3.42 -5.04
CA VAL A 162 -7.36 3.73 -4.46
C VAL A 162 -7.21 3.95 -2.96
N LYS A 163 -7.75 5.06 -2.45
CA LYS A 163 -7.78 5.36 -1.02
C LYS A 163 -9.19 5.80 -0.61
N LEU A 164 -9.52 5.52 0.64
CA LEU A 164 -10.84 5.82 1.21
C LEU A 164 -10.73 6.96 2.23
N TYR A 165 -11.53 8.01 2.04
CA TYR A 165 -11.67 9.07 3.02
C TYR A 165 -13.14 9.50 3.14
N GLU A 166 -13.70 9.41 4.36
CA GLU A 166 -15.08 9.80 4.68
C GLU A 166 -16.14 9.28 3.69
N GLY A 167 -16.07 7.98 3.37
CA GLY A 167 -17.03 7.31 2.49
C GLY A 167 -16.87 7.63 0.99
N ARG A 168 -15.76 8.26 0.60
CA ARG A 168 -15.40 8.51 -0.79
C ARG A 168 -14.11 7.79 -1.15
N LEU A 169 -14.11 7.12 -2.29
CA LEU A 169 -12.92 6.53 -2.87
C LEU A 169 -12.26 7.55 -3.80
N TYR A 170 -10.96 7.70 -3.66
CA TYR A 170 -10.12 8.51 -4.54
C TYR A 170 -9.28 7.56 -5.38
N VAL A 171 -9.56 7.51 -6.68
CA VAL A 171 -8.98 6.56 -7.64
C VAL A 171 -8.07 7.30 -8.60
N CYS A 172 -6.79 6.95 -8.61
CA CYS A 172 -5.81 7.54 -9.52
C CYS A 172 -5.88 6.84 -10.89
N ASN A 173 -6.24 7.56 -11.93
CA ASN A 173 -6.24 7.08 -13.31
C ASN A 173 -4.88 7.38 -13.95
N THR A 174 -4.24 6.39 -14.54
CA THR A 174 -2.91 6.58 -15.11
C THR A 174 -2.92 6.76 -16.62
N GLY A 175 -3.75 5.99 -17.33
CA GLY A 175 -3.62 5.84 -18.77
C GLY A 175 -2.25 5.25 -19.15
N GLY A 176 -1.67 4.40 -18.30
CA GLY A 176 -0.26 3.99 -18.38
C GLY A 176 0.13 3.26 -19.64
N TYR A 177 -0.83 2.67 -20.37
CA TYR A 177 -0.58 2.01 -21.66
C TYR A 177 -0.82 2.90 -22.88
N ALA A 178 -0.97 4.20 -22.71
CA ALA A 178 -1.26 5.17 -23.74
C ALA A 178 -0.35 5.06 -24.99
N PHE A 179 0.93 4.69 -24.82
CA PHE A 179 1.87 4.51 -25.91
C PHE A 179 1.63 3.24 -26.74
N SER A 180 0.93 2.26 -26.20
CA SER A 180 0.62 0.97 -26.84
C SER A 180 -0.86 0.81 -27.21
N GLU A 181 -1.71 1.72 -26.76
CA GLU A 181 -3.16 1.69 -26.89
C GLU A 181 -3.70 3.00 -27.48
N ASN A 182 -4.95 3.01 -27.90
CA ASN A 182 -5.55 4.16 -28.59
C ASN A 182 -6.17 5.16 -27.61
N HIS A 183 -5.45 5.52 -26.55
CA HIS A 183 -5.85 6.55 -25.60
C HIS A 183 -4.65 7.36 -25.12
N GLU A 184 -4.86 8.45 -24.44
CA GLU A 184 -3.84 9.30 -23.86
C GLU A 184 -3.58 8.94 -22.40
N TYR A 185 -2.45 9.39 -21.84
CA TYR A 185 -2.24 9.38 -20.40
C TYR A 185 -3.35 10.17 -19.69
N GLU A 186 -3.80 9.64 -18.56
CA GLU A 186 -4.78 10.33 -17.73
C GLU A 186 -4.11 11.27 -16.71
N THR A 187 -4.87 12.32 -16.33
CA THR A 187 -4.43 13.33 -15.35
C THR A 187 -5.32 13.37 -14.12
N THR A 188 -6.26 12.41 -13.99
CA THR A 188 -7.40 12.56 -13.10
C THR A 188 -7.32 11.65 -11.88
N ILE A 189 -7.78 12.20 -10.74
CA ILE A 189 -8.20 11.41 -9.58
C ILE A 189 -9.73 11.38 -9.60
N GLU A 190 -10.31 10.20 -9.78
CA GLU A 190 -11.76 10.04 -9.78
C GLU A 190 -12.29 9.87 -8.36
N VAL A 191 -13.34 10.62 -8.03
CA VAL A 191 -14.01 10.54 -6.72
C VAL A 191 -15.27 9.70 -6.87
N VAL A 192 -15.31 8.58 -6.15
CA VAL A 192 -16.43 7.63 -6.20
C VAL A 192 -17.08 7.55 -4.82
N ASP A 193 -18.41 7.56 -4.78
CA ASP A 193 -19.16 7.29 -3.54
C ASP A 193 -19.04 5.81 -3.17
N ALA A 194 -18.40 5.51 -2.04
CA ALA A 194 -18.13 4.14 -1.60
C ALA A 194 -19.39 3.33 -1.24
N LYS A 195 -20.51 4.01 -0.93
CA LYS A 195 -21.78 3.35 -0.61
C LYS A 195 -22.54 2.96 -1.87
N THR A 196 -22.67 3.87 -2.82
CA THR A 196 -23.47 3.67 -4.04
C THR A 196 -22.65 3.15 -5.21
N MET A 197 -21.33 3.22 -5.14
CA MET A 197 -20.39 2.91 -6.22
C MET A 197 -20.70 3.69 -7.50
N GLN A 198 -20.95 5.00 -7.33
CA GLN A 198 -21.16 5.93 -8.42
C GLN A 198 -20.03 6.95 -8.47
N SER A 199 -19.52 7.22 -9.67
CA SER A 199 -18.61 8.33 -9.89
C SER A 199 -19.32 9.66 -9.59
N LEU A 200 -18.70 10.47 -8.74
CA LEU A 200 -19.22 11.78 -8.36
C LEU A 200 -18.61 12.87 -9.23
N ARG A 201 -17.31 12.81 -9.47
CA ARG A 201 -16.54 13.81 -10.24
C ARG A 201 -15.10 13.36 -10.44
N LYS A 202 -14.39 14.11 -11.29
CA LYS A 202 -12.94 13.97 -11.51
C LYS A 202 -12.21 15.23 -11.03
N ILE A 203 -11.10 15.05 -10.34
CA ILE A 203 -10.14 16.08 -9.99
C ILE A 203 -9.04 16.02 -11.04
N ASP A 204 -8.95 17.00 -11.90
CA ASP A 204 -7.89 17.11 -12.89
C ASP A 204 -6.65 17.73 -12.24
N THR A 205 -5.57 16.98 -12.13
CA THR A 205 -4.32 17.40 -11.51
C THR A 205 -3.41 18.14 -12.50
N GLY A 206 -3.68 18.02 -13.79
CA GLY A 206 -2.79 18.48 -14.87
C GLY A 206 -1.48 17.68 -14.99
N CYS A 207 -1.24 16.70 -14.11
CA CYS A 207 -0.07 15.84 -14.15
C CYS A 207 -0.47 14.48 -14.72
N ILE A 208 0.25 14.00 -15.71
CA ILE A 208 -0.07 12.76 -16.42
C ILE A 208 0.47 11.53 -15.71
N ASN A 209 -0.16 10.37 -15.97
CA ASN A 209 0.32 9.06 -15.55
C ASN A 209 0.45 8.94 -14.01
N LEU A 210 -0.69 8.99 -13.32
CA LEU A 210 -0.76 8.90 -11.85
C LEU A 210 -0.52 7.45 -11.38
N TYR A 211 0.69 6.95 -11.65
CA TYR A 211 1.07 5.56 -11.44
C TYR A 211 1.73 5.33 -10.09
N ALA A 212 1.59 4.12 -9.59
CA ALA A 212 2.09 3.54 -8.37
C ALA A 212 1.12 3.71 -7.17
N GLU A 213 1.60 3.42 -5.99
CA GLU A 213 0.82 3.52 -4.77
C GLU A 213 0.66 4.97 -4.32
N ALA A 214 -0.43 5.23 -3.59
CA ALA A 214 -0.60 6.48 -2.86
C ALA A 214 -0.56 6.21 -1.35
N SER A 215 0.08 7.07 -0.58
CA SER A 215 0.00 7.08 0.88
C SER A 215 -1.09 8.02 1.36
N GLN A 216 -1.63 7.74 2.55
CA GLN A 216 -2.69 8.54 3.16
C GLN A 216 -2.32 8.97 4.59
N ALA A 217 -2.26 10.26 4.85
CA ALA A 217 -2.08 10.88 6.15
C ALA A 217 -3.35 11.65 6.54
N GLY A 218 -4.23 11.02 7.30
CA GLY A 218 -5.54 11.60 7.61
C GLY A 218 -6.31 11.97 6.34
N PRO A 219 -6.63 13.26 6.10
CA PRO A 219 -7.34 13.70 4.91
C PRO A 219 -6.45 13.90 3.68
N TYR A 220 -5.14 13.74 3.82
CA TYR A 220 -4.20 14.02 2.74
C TYR A 220 -3.78 12.75 2.02
N LEU A 221 -3.66 12.82 0.69
CA LEU A 221 -3.12 11.77 -0.16
C LEU A 221 -1.84 12.26 -0.84
N CYS A 222 -0.79 11.45 -0.80
CA CYS A 222 0.43 11.65 -1.57
C CYS A 222 0.40 10.74 -2.79
N VAL A 223 0.40 11.31 -3.99
CA VAL A 223 0.24 10.61 -5.27
C VAL A 223 1.45 10.91 -6.15
N ASN A 224 1.96 9.90 -6.85
CA ASN A 224 3.01 10.04 -7.84
C ASN A 224 2.43 10.26 -9.25
N SER A 225 3.06 11.14 -10.01
CA SER A 225 2.90 11.26 -11.46
C SER A 225 4.22 10.89 -12.11
N CYS A 226 4.22 9.89 -12.98
CA CYS A 226 5.45 9.42 -13.67
C CYS A 226 5.85 10.28 -14.87
N GLY A 227 4.98 11.18 -15.32
CA GLY A 227 5.17 11.84 -16.61
C GLY A 227 5.09 10.87 -17.78
N ASP A 228 5.73 11.18 -18.89
CA ASP A 228 5.75 10.35 -20.09
C ASP A 228 7.07 9.56 -20.27
N TYR A 229 7.93 9.57 -19.26
CA TYR A 229 9.29 8.99 -19.24
C TYR A 229 10.29 9.64 -20.21
N TYR A 230 9.94 10.75 -20.84
CA TYR A 230 10.77 11.46 -21.84
C TYR A 230 10.80 12.98 -21.61
N SER A 231 9.74 13.66 -22.00
CA SER A 231 9.67 15.14 -22.05
C SER A 231 8.86 15.73 -20.92
N VAL A 232 7.85 15.04 -20.45
CA VAL A 232 7.04 15.45 -19.31
C VAL A 232 7.60 14.85 -18.04
N LYS A 233 8.08 15.71 -17.16
CA LYS A 233 8.73 15.30 -15.90
C LYS A 233 7.75 14.68 -14.92
N PRO A 234 8.26 13.81 -14.04
CA PRO A 234 7.48 13.27 -12.91
C PRO A 234 7.24 14.36 -11.86
N HIS A 235 6.12 14.23 -11.13
CA HIS A 235 5.72 15.14 -10.05
C HIS A 235 5.20 14.36 -8.84
N THR A 236 5.27 14.99 -7.68
CA THR A 236 4.55 14.58 -6.47
C THR A 236 3.33 15.47 -6.30
N ILE A 237 2.17 14.88 -6.03
CA ILE A 237 0.91 15.58 -5.79
C ILE A 237 0.48 15.27 -4.36
N VAL A 238 0.12 16.31 -3.59
CA VAL A 238 -0.52 16.15 -2.28
C VAL A 238 -1.91 16.74 -2.34
N LEU A 239 -2.93 15.88 -2.30
CA LEU A 239 -4.35 16.22 -2.33
C LEU A 239 -4.91 16.32 -0.92
N ASP A 240 -5.68 17.37 -0.62
CA ASP A 240 -6.54 17.47 0.57
C ASP A 240 -7.96 17.01 0.21
N CYS A 241 -8.36 15.82 0.67
CA CYS A 241 -9.66 15.21 0.38
C CYS A 241 -10.87 15.99 0.94
N ARG A 242 -10.67 16.89 1.91
CA ARG A 242 -11.76 17.73 2.49
C ARG A 242 -12.18 18.83 1.53
N THR A 243 -11.20 19.45 0.88
CA THR A 243 -11.38 20.58 -0.02
C THR A 243 -11.21 20.23 -1.49
N GLU A 244 -10.60 19.05 -1.75
CA GLU A 244 -10.21 18.58 -3.08
C GLU A 244 -9.26 19.52 -3.81
N THR A 245 -8.52 20.31 -3.04
CA THR A 245 -7.40 21.11 -3.54
C THR A 245 -6.10 20.32 -3.38
N PHE A 246 -5.13 20.61 -4.23
CA PHE A 246 -3.85 19.91 -4.20
C PHE A 246 -2.67 20.87 -4.39
N ARG A 247 -1.49 20.37 -3.98
CA ARG A 247 -0.19 20.98 -4.28
C ARG A 247 0.61 20.02 -5.14
N THR A 248 1.35 20.58 -6.09
CA THR A 248 2.27 19.83 -6.95
C THR A 248 3.69 20.23 -6.63
N TYR A 249 4.61 19.25 -6.62
CA TYR A 249 6.03 19.42 -6.36
C TYR A 249 6.84 18.83 -7.52
N ASP A 250 7.92 19.51 -7.91
CA ASP A 250 8.75 19.18 -9.07
C ASP A 250 9.80 18.09 -8.76
N PHE A 251 9.34 16.99 -8.18
CA PHE A 251 10.14 15.78 -7.95
C PHE A 251 9.25 14.54 -7.89
N PRO A 252 9.76 13.35 -8.25
CA PRO A 252 9.02 12.09 -8.18
C PRO A 252 8.89 11.57 -6.74
N CYS A 253 7.80 10.82 -6.49
CA CYS A 253 7.60 10.05 -5.27
C CYS A 253 7.18 8.60 -5.59
N THR A 254 7.97 7.94 -6.42
CA THR A 254 7.69 6.58 -6.92
C THR A 254 7.29 5.63 -5.79
N TYR A 255 7.98 5.71 -4.66
CA TYR A 255 7.65 5.02 -3.41
C TYR A 255 7.41 6.06 -2.33
N ASN A 256 6.32 5.93 -1.62
CA ASN A 256 5.97 6.88 -0.57
C ASN A 256 5.25 6.18 0.59
N THR A 257 5.47 6.67 1.80
CA THR A 257 4.86 6.19 3.03
C THR A 257 4.55 7.34 3.98
N THR A 258 3.93 7.07 5.11
CA THR A 258 3.55 8.09 6.09
C THR A 258 3.62 7.57 7.51
N ASP A 259 3.88 8.47 8.47
CA ASP A 259 3.71 8.27 9.90
C ASP A 259 2.31 8.70 10.40
N GLY A 260 1.41 9.05 9.46
CA GLY A 260 0.09 9.61 9.76
C GLY A 260 0.05 11.14 9.81
N GLU A 261 1.21 11.81 9.87
CA GLU A 261 1.35 13.27 9.91
C GLU A 261 2.08 13.82 8.70
N LYS A 262 3.15 13.15 8.28
CA LYS A 262 4.03 13.53 7.17
C LYS A 262 4.12 12.43 6.14
N PHE A 263 4.50 12.82 4.92
CA PHE A 263 4.86 11.88 3.88
C PHE A 263 6.38 11.79 3.75
N TYR A 264 6.86 10.57 3.55
CA TYR A 264 8.25 10.24 3.26
C TYR A 264 8.31 9.64 1.86
N THR A 265 9.08 10.26 0.97
CA THR A 265 9.06 9.92 -0.45
C THR A 265 10.45 9.57 -0.97
N VAL A 266 10.49 8.55 -1.81
CA VAL A 266 11.67 8.12 -2.55
C VAL A 266 11.33 8.10 -4.02
N GLY A 267 12.14 8.72 -4.86
CA GLY A 267 11.96 8.73 -6.29
C GLY A 267 13.26 8.92 -7.04
N SER A 268 13.22 8.68 -8.34
CA SER A 268 14.33 8.95 -9.21
C SER A 268 13.83 9.45 -10.58
N GLU A 269 14.64 10.29 -11.21
CA GLU A 269 14.43 10.81 -12.55
C GLU A 269 15.72 10.67 -13.36
N PHE A 270 15.62 10.15 -14.56
CA PHE A 270 16.76 10.09 -15.46
C PHE A 270 16.99 11.45 -16.12
N SER A 271 18.20 11.97 -16.02
CA SER A 271 18.63 13.20 -16.68
C SER A 271 19.25 12.89 -18.04
N TYR A 272 18.61 13.27 -19.11
CA TYR A 272 19.16 13.15 -20.46
C TYR A 272 20.35 14.10 -20.71
N ASP A 273 20.49 15.16 -19.92
CA ASP A 273 21.61 16.11 -20.04
C ASP A 273 22.90 15.53 -19.47
N THR A 274 22.82 14.78 -18.37
CA THR A 274 23.99 14.20 -17.70
C THR A 274 24.16 12.71 -17.96
N GLY A 275 23.11 12.01 -18.40
CA GLY A 275 23.08 10.56 -18.58
C GLY A 275 23.03 9.80 -17.25
N GLU A 276 22.64 10.46 -16.17
CA GLU A 276 22.60 9.90 -14.82
C GLU A 276 21.22 10.03 -14.19
N TYR A 277 20.95 9.26 -13.13
CA TYR A 277 19.74 9.38 -12.33
C TYR A 277 19.92 10.42 -11.22
N ASN A 278 18.96 11.35 -11.12
CA ASN A 278 18.77 12.18 -9.96
C ASN A 278 17.90 11.43 -8.96
N TYR A 279 18.36 11.32 -7.72
CA TYR A 279 17.61 10.65 -6.63
C TYR A 279 17.00 11.69 -5.68
N TYR A 280 15.76 11.48 -5.36
CA TYR A 280 14.97 12.34 -4.47
C TYR A 280 14.55 11.55 -3.23
N GLN A 281 14.84 12.12 -2.08
CA GLN A 281 14.39 11.63 -0.77
C GLN A 281 13.89 12.84 -0.03
N LYS A 282 12.59 12.93 0.15
CA LYS A 282 11.93 14.13 0.68
C LYS A 282 10.96 13.76 1.79
N THR A 283 10.86 14.66 2.76
CA THR A 283 9.80 14.66 3.76
C THR A 283 8.88 15.83 3.49
N ILE A 284 7.58 15.57 3.38
CA ILE A 284 6.53 16.56 3.07
C ILE A 284 5.61 16.69 4.28
N ASN A 285 5.42 17.90 4.78
CA ASN A 285 4.33 18.22 5.71
C ASN A 285 3.09 18.61 4.89
N PRO A 286 2.03 17.78 4.85
CA PRO A 286 0.86 18.07 4.02
C PRO A 286 0.05 19.29 4.51
N THR A 287 0.14 19.64 5.80
CA THR A 287 -0.65 20.72 6.39
C THR A 287 -0.22 22.08 5.88
N ASP A 288 1.09 22.36 5.89
CA ASP A 288 1.63 23.65 5.46
C ASP A 288 2.30 23.61 4.08
N GLY A 289 2.58 22.40 3.57
CA GLY A 289 3.23 22.15 2.29
C GLY A 289 4.74 22.28 2.32
N THR A 290 5.36 22.34 3.50
CA THR A 290 6.82 22.40 3.60
C THR A 290 7.45 21.08 3.19
N VAL A 291 8.62 21.18 2.54
CA VAL A 291 9.40 20.02 2.08
C VAL A 291 10.82 20.17 2.65
N THR A 292 11.34 19.06 3.16
CA THR A 292 12.74 18.96 3.61
C THR A 292 13.41 17.79 2.90
N ASP A 293 14.74 17.92 2.73
CA ASP A 293 15.55 16.82 2.20
C ASP A 293 15.75 15.74 3.26
N GLY A 294 15.78 14.48 2.79
CA GLY A 294 16.01 13.32 3.63
C GLY A 294 14.75 12.71 4.22
N ILE A 295 14.93 11.56 4.85
CA ILE A 295 13.89 10.74 5.47
C ILE A 295 14.33 10.41 6.90
N LEU A 296 13.58 10.88 7.89
CA LEU A 296 13.78 10.68 9.33
C LEU A 296 15.16 11.14 9.82
N CYS A 297 16.24 10.47 9.43
CA CYS A 297 17.61 10.81 9.80
C CYS A 297 18.62 10.48 8.68
N ASP A 298 19.86 10.97 8.81
CA ASP A 298 20.89 10.79 7.80
C ASP A 298 21.22 9.32 7.54
N ALA A 299 21.27 8.48 8.57
CA ALA A 299 21.59 7.07 8.43
C ALA A 299 20.58 6.32 7.54
N ILE A 300 19.28 6.61 7.67
CA ILE A 300 18.22 6.04 6.85
C ILE A 300 18.33 6.61 5.43
N THR A 301 18.51 7.92 5.30
CA THR A 301 18.66 8.60 4.01
C THR A 301 19.84 8.05 3.21
N GLU A 302 21.00 7.87 3.83
CA GLU A 302 22.20 7.30 3.21
C GLU A 302 22.01 5.83 2.83
N LYS A 303 21.35 5.05 3.70
CA LYS A 303 21.05 3.64 3.40
C LYS A 303 20.14 3.52 2.17
N LEU A 304 19.08 4.31 2.08
CA LEU A 304 18.19 4.34 0.93
C LEU A 304 18.94 4.71 -0.37
N ARG A 305 19.87 5.66 -0.31
CA ARG A 305 20.75 6.03 -1.47
C ARG A 305 21.68 4.91 -1.91
N SER A 306 22.03 4.01 -0.99
CA SER A 306 22.93 2.88 -1.29
C SER A 306 22.25 1.68 -1.93
N LEU A 307 20.92 1.67 -2.03
CA LEU A 307 20.17 0.59 -2.64
C LEU A 307 20.39 0.56 -4.16
N VAL A 308 20.40 -0.63 -4.73
CA VAL A 308 20.56 -0.82 -6.18
C VAL A 308 19.26 -0.49 -6.91
N SER A 309 18.14 -1.01 -6.40
CA SER A 309 16.81 -0.81 -6.95
C SER A 309 15.82 -0.74 -5.80
N PRO A 310 15.64 0.45 -5.18
CA PRO A 310 14.58 0.64 -4.19
C PRO A 310 13.24 0.19 -4.77
N TYR A 311 12.46 -0.57 -4.00
CA TYR A 311 11.24 -1.18 -4.54
C TYR A 311 10.02 -1.00 -3.65
N GLU A 312 10.21 -0.75 -2.36
CA GLU A 312 9.16 -0.40 -1.41
C GLU A 312 9.76 0.44 -0.27
N ILE A 313 8.93 1.33 0.28
CA ILE A 313 9.18 2.03 1.54
C ILE A 313 7.89 1.98 2.37
N TYR A 314 7.97 1.43 3.56
CA TYR A 314 6.83 1.23 4.45
C TYR A 314 7.14 1.69 5.86
N MET A 315 6.31 2.54 6.42
CA MET A 315 6.38 2.92 7.83
C MET A 315 5.28 2.20 8.60
N SER A 316 5.70 1.51 9.65
CA SER A 316 4.75 0.82 10.51
C SER A 316 3.89 1.80 11.30
N PRO A 317 2.56 1.69 11.21
CA PRO A 317 1.66 2.52 12.03
C PRO A 317 1.68 2.14 13.51
N TYR A 318 2.32 1.03 13.87
CA TYR A 318 2.35 0.50 15.24
C TYR A 318 3.59 0.96 16.01
N THR A 319 4.77 0.84 15.39
CA THR A 319 6.06 1.11 16.04
C THR A 319 6.74 2.38 15.55
N GLY A 320 6.30 2.91 14.40
CA GLY A 320 7.00 3.99 13.70
C GLY A 320 8.32 3.54 13.05
N ASN A 321 8.64 2.24 13.06
CA ASN A 321 9.79 1.73 12.34
C ASN A 321 9.58 1.87 10.83
N ILE A 322 10.66 2.14 10.12
CA ILE A 322 10.65 2.22 8.68
C ILE A 322 11.31 0.97 8.07
N TYR A 323 10.62 0.39 7.13
CA TYR A 323 11.07 -0.78 6.37
C TYR A 323 11.15 -0.43 4.89
N PHE A 324 12.13 -0.99 4.20
CA PHE A 324 12.25 -0.81 2.75
C PHE A 324 12.94 -2.00 2.10
N THR A 325 12.70 -2.15 0.82
CA THR A 325 13.21 -3.28 0.05
C THR A 325 14.11 -2.81 -1.10
N ASP A 326 14.98 -3.73 -1.52
CA ASP A 326 15.85 -3.59 -2.69
C ASP A 326 15.61 -4.79 -3.62
N ALA A 327 15.03 -4.56 -4.79
CA ALA A 327 14.80 -5.59 -5.79
C ALA A 327 16.07 -6.03 -6.54
N ARG A 328 17.21 -5.34 -6.35
CA ARG A 328 18.50 -5.64 -6.96
C ARG A 328 18.43 -5.59 -8.49
N SER A 329 18.40 -6.75 -9.13
CA SER A 329 18.37 -6.88 -10.59
C SER A 329 16.98 -7.18 -11.16
N TYR A 330 15.93 -7.18 -10.33
CA TYR A 330 14.56 -7.62 -10.68
C TYR A 330 14.43 -9.10 -11.09
N ALA A 331 15.53 -9.82 -11.16
CA ALA A 331 15.58 -11.22 -11.56
C ALA A 331 16.11 -12.15 -10.47
N THR A 332 16.73 -11.58 -9.45
CA THR A 332 17.29 -12.32 -8.30
C THR A 332 16.57 -11.94 -7.01
N ALA A 333 16.80 -12.72 -5.97
CA ALA A 333 16.28 -12.41 -4.64
C ALA A 333 16.71 -11.01 -4.18
N GLY A 334 15.74 -10.29 -3.63
CA GLY A 334 15.90 -8.97 -3.05
C GLY A 334 16.26 -8.99 -1.57
N TYR A 335 16.26 -7.82 -0.97
CA TYR A 335 16.57 -7.64 0.44
C TYR A 335 15.54 -6.76 1.13
N LEU A 336 15.31 -7.04 2.40
CA LEU A 336 14.50 -6.27 3.33
C LEU A 336 15.40 -5.64 4.38
N TYR A 337 15.18 -4.37 4.65
CA TYR A 337 15.84 -3.57 5.68
C TYR A 337 14.82 -2.99 6.64
N GLY A 338 15.18 -2.84 7.91
CA GLY A 338 14.34 -2.24 8.92
C GLY A 338 15.14 -1.34 9.86
N TYR A 339 14.63 -0.15 10.11
CA TYR A 339 15.25 0.85 10.97
C TYR A 339 14.24 1.49 11.92
N ARG A 340 14.68 1.80 13.13
CA ARG A 340 13.97 2.71 14.00
C ARG A 340 14.10 4.15 13.50
N PRO A 341 13.23 5.08 13.91
CA PRO A 341 13.30 6.47 13.46
C PRO A 341 14.64 7.16 13.77
N ASP A 342 15.39 6.69 14.75
CA ASP A 342 16.73 7.20 15.13
C ASP A 342 17.87 6.65 14.25
N GLY A 343 17.55 5.79 13.27
CA GLY A 343 18.52 5.15 12.39
C GLY A 343 19.13 3.85 12.94
N THR A 344 18.71 3.40 14.13
CA THR A 344 19.15 2.11 14.66
C THR A 344 18.50 0.96 13.87
N PRO A 345 19.27 -0.03 13.34
CA PRO A 345 18.69 -1.19 12.67
C PRO A 345 17.77 -1.99 13.61
N VAL A 346 16.59 -2.39 13.10
CA VAL A 346 15.67 -3.30 13.81
C VAL A 346 16.21 -4.73 13.77
N PHE A 347 16.80 -5.09 12.63
CA PHE A 347 17.43 -6.39 12.39
C PHE A 347 18.56 -6.27 11.36
N ALA A 348 19.41 -7.28 11.24
CA ALA A 348 20.35 -7.40 10.13
C ALA A 348 19.58 -7.61 8.82
N GLU A 349 20.14 -7.15 7.69
CA GLU A 349 19.47 -7.31 6.39
C GLU A 349 18.95 -8.72 6.16
N GLN A 350 17.74 -8.83 5.64
CA GLN A 350 17.07 -10.10 5.39
C GLN A 350 16.96 -10.35 3.88
N LYS A 351 17.38 -11.55 3.45
CA LYS A 351 17.23 -11.94 2.04
C LYS A 351 15.82 -12.46 1.81
N VAL A 352 15.00 -11.65 1.14
CA VAL A 352 13.64 -11.99 0.70
C VAL A 352 13.66 -12.60 -0.71
N TYR A 353 12.50 -12.70 -1.36
CA TYR A 353 12.42 -13.27 -2.69
C TYR A 353 12.53 -12.20 -3.79
N ILE A 354 12.13 -12.53 -5.00
CA ILE A 354 12.25 -11.68 -6.20
C ILE A 354 11.16 -10.62 -6.19
N ASN A 355 11.52 -9.36 -6.46
CA ASN A 355 10.63 -8.21 -6.52
C ASN A 355 9.78 -8.07 -5.24
N PRO A 356 10.41 -7.74 -4.10
CA PRO A 356 9.71 -7.55 -2.83
C PRO A 356 8.95 -6.22 -2.83
N ALA A 357 7.70 -6.22 -3.30
CA ALA A 357 6.93 -5.04 -3.68
C ALA A 357 6.19 -4.36 -2.51
N HIS A 358 5.64 -5.14 -1.57
CA HIS A 358 4.82 -4.57 -0.51
C HIS A 358 5.09 -5.21 0.83
N ILE A 359 4.95 -4.40 1.89
CA ILE A 359 5.18 -4.80 3.27
C ILE A 359 3.93 -4.46 4.09
N ILE A 360 3.52 -5.39 4.96
CA ILE A 360 2.63 -5.09 6.08
C ILE A 360 3.26 -5.54 7.39
N ALA A 361 2.94 -4.83 8.47
CA ALA A 361 3.33 -5.18 9.82
C ALA A 361 2.14 -5.80 10.59
N LEU A 362 2.41 -6.84 11.37
CA LEU A 362 1.46 -7.48 12.27
C LEU A 362 1.87 -7.21 13.72
N PRO A 363 1.14 -6.37 14.47
CA PRO A 363 1.53 -6.00 15.82
C PRO A 363 1.50 -7.20 16.77
N LYS A 364 2.45 -7.24 17.72
CA LYS A 364 2.51 -8.22 18.80
C LYS A 364 2.23 -7.54 20.13
N TYR A 365 1.28 -8.07 20.85
CA TYR A 365 0.89 -7.58 22.17
C TYR A 365 1.17 -8.62 23.25
N LYS A 366 1.41 -8.11 24.48
CA LYS A 366 1.60 -8.92 25.69
C LYS A 366 0.53 -8.59 26.72
#